data_539f4e671cab87a24efadfdd95260046
#
_entry.id   539f4e671cab87a24efadfdd95260046
#
_cell.length_a   1.000
_cell.length_b   1.000
_cell.length_c   1.000
_cell.angle_alpha   90.00
_cell.angle_beta   90.00
_cell.angle_gamma   90.00
#
_symmetry.space_group_name_H-M   'P 1'
#
loop_
_entity.id
_entity.type
_entity.pdbx_description
1 polymer ?
#
loop_
_entity_poly.entity_id
_entity_poly.type
_entity_poly.pdbx_seq_one_letter_code
_entity_poly.pdbx_strand_id
1 'polypeptide(L)'
;MSADLRPVFPEERLLLELLLEKKPHEYVQKSVWAANSSYYIDGKRVALPAKLFEKADTDDLSKKIEEYKGSNTYEYFNIYAKRFCEANRNRLNYLVDEASGFVRNAASKFDEDRLVVSFSGGKDSTVTADLTINALGTSS
;
A
#
# COMPACT_ATOMS: atom_id res chain seq x y z
N MET A 1 -0.89 15.24 -8.35
CA MET A 1 -0.74 14.49 -7.09
C MET A 1 -2.12 14.23 -6.56
N SER A 2 -2.41 12.99 -6.16
CA SER A 2 -3.71 12.67 -5.57
C SER A 2 -3.84 13.37 -4.22
N ALA A 3 -5.00 14.00 -3.98
CA ALA A 3 -5.35 14.59 -2.69
C ALA A 3 -5.74 13.51 -1.67
N ASP A 4 -5.85 12.26 -2.12
CA ASP A 4 -6.33 11.16 -1.31
C ASP A 4 -5.28 10.70 -0.31
N LEU A 5 -5.72 10.36 0.87
CA LEU A 5 -4.89 9.72 1.88
C LEU A 5 -4.40 8.37 1.39
N ARG A 6 -3.09 8.16 1.46
CA ARG A 6 -2.45 6.89 1.15
C ARG A 6 -1.65 6.37 2.33
N PRO A 7 -1.54 5.07 2.53
CA PRO A 7 -0.66 4.49 3.53
C PRO A 7 0.81 4.76 3.17
N VAL A 8 1.64 4.92 4.19
CA VAL A 8 3.10 5.07 4.05
C VAL A 8 3.74 3.73 4.38
N PHE A 9 4.40 3.15 3.39
CA PHE A 9 5.05 1.84 3.49
C PHE A 9 6.45 1.93 4.11
N PRO A 10 7.06 0.80 4.51
CA PRO A 10 8.26 0.79 5.35
C PRO A 10 9.43 1.63 4.86
N GLU A 11 9.73 1.63 3.56
CA GLU A 11 10.85 2.39 3.02
C GLU A 11 10.66 3.91 3.11
N GLU A 12 9.49 4.39 2.69
CA GLU A 12 9.14 5.81 2.80
C GLU A 12 9.02 6.24 4.27
N ARG A 13 8.57 5.31 5.12
CA ARG A 13 8.49 5.56 6.56
C ARG A 13 9.86 5.70 7.20
N LEU A 14 10.81 4.84 6.85
CA LEU A 14 12.19 4.95 7.30
C LEU A 14 12.81 6.28 6.87
N LEU A 15 12.58 6.69 5.62
CA LEU A 15 13.02 8.01 5.15
C LEU A 15 12.40 9.14 5.99
N LEU A 16 11.11 9.05 6.28
CA LEU A 16 10.42 10.03 7.12
C LEU A 16 11.01 10.09 8.53
N GLU A 17 11.30 8.95 9.13
CA GLU A 17 11.96 8.87 10.45
C GLU A 17 13.33 9.54 10.44
N LEU A 18 14.16 9.26 9.44
CA LEU A 18 15.48 9.85 9.30
C LEU A 18 15.41 11.37 9.08
N LEU A 19 14.50 11.85 8.24
CA LEU A 19 14.29 13.29 8.00
C LEU A 19 13.80 14.03 9.25
N LEU A 20 13.05 13.37 10.11
CA LEU A 20 12.56 13.91 11.39
C LEU A 20 13.53 13.67 12.55
N GLU A 21 14.76 13.22 12.28
CA GLU A 21 15.78 12.89 13.27
C GLU A 21 15.30 11.88 14.33
N LYS A 22 14.44 10.94 13.89
CA LYS A 22 13.93 9.85 14.71
C LYS A 22 14.82 8.63 14.61
N LYS A 23 14.67 7.72 15.58
CA LYS A 23 15.33 6.41 15.50
C LYS A 23 14.69 5.60 14.38
N PRO A 24 15.47 4.83 13.60
CA PRO A 24 14.93 3.89 12.65
C PRO A 24 13.90 2.97 13.29
N HIS A 25 12.81 2.74 12.57
CA HIS A 25 11.68 1.90 13.02
C HIS A 25 10.91 2.43 14.25
N GLU A 26 11.10 3.70 14.63
CA GLU A 26 10.35 4.32 15.73
C GLU A 26 8.84 4.35 15.44
N TYR A 27 8.47 4.47 14.17
CA TYR A 27 7.05 4.52 13.75
C TYR A 27 6.47 3.17 13.36
N VAL A 28 7.17 2.05 13.63
CA VAL A 28 6.71 0.71 13.27
C VAL A 28 5.33 0.37 13.85
N GLN A 29 5.03 0.87 15.03
CA GLN A 29 3.74 0.66 15.70
C GLN A 29 2.73 1.81 15.45
N LYS A 30 3.12 2.83 14.67
CA LYS A 30 2.31 4.01 14.40
C LYS A 30 1.48 3.84 13.13
N SER A 31 0.32 4.48 13.11
CA SER A 31 -0.44 4.68 11.89
C SER A 31 0.17 5.85 11.11
N VAL A 32 0.71 5.60 9.92
CA VAL A 32 1.34 6.65 9.09
C VAL A 32 0.69 6.71 7.73
N TRP A 33 0.18 7.88 7.40
CA TRP A 33 -0.50 8.19 6.15
C TRP A 33 0.10 9.43 5.50
N ALA A 34 -0.04 9.54 4.20
CA ALA A 34 0.37 10.72 3.45
C ALA A 34 -0.77 11.25 2.58
N ALA A 35 -0.86 12.57 2.48
CA ALA A 35 -1.71 13.27 1.52
C ALA A 35 -1.01 14.55 1.08
N ASN A 36 -0.88 14.74 -0.23
CA ASN A 36 -0.11 15.85 -0.80
C ASN A 36 1.33 15.90 -0.23
N SER A 37 1.72 17.02 0.35
CA SER A 37 3.04 17.26 0.99
C SER A 37 3.01 17.10 2.52
N SER A 38 1.99 16.45 3.07
CA SER A 38 1.83 16.28 4.50
C SER A 38 1.77 14.81 4.88
N TYR A 39 2.31 14.50 6.05
CA TYR A 39 2.18 13.20 6.67
C TYR A 39 1.25 13.29 7.89
N TYR A 40 0.63 12.18 8.21
CA TYR A 40 -0.24 12.04 9.38
C TYR A 40 0.24 10.84 10.19
N ILE A 41 0.70 11.10 11.41
CA ILE A 41 1.21 10.08 12.34
C ILE A 41 0.22 9.99 13.50
N ASP A 42 -0.41 8.83 13.67
CA ASP A 42 -1.50 8.63 14.62
C ASP A 42 -2.58 9.73 14.53
N GLY A 43 -2.93 10.12 13.30
CA GLY A 43 -3.91 11.16 13.01
C GLY A 43 -3.41 12.60 13.17
N LYS A 44 -2.20 12.82 13.66
CA LYS A 44 -1.61 14.17 13.80
C LYS A 44 -0.84 14.54 12.54
N ARG A 45 -1.15 15.71 11.97
CA ARG A 45 -0.45 16.22 10.80
C ARG A 45 0.99 16.59 11.13
N VAL A 46 1.91 16.10 10.32
CA VAL A 46 3.33 16.46 10.31
C VAL A 46 3.67 17.03 8.95
N ALA A 47 4.03 18.30 8.89
CA ALA A 47 4.54 18.93 7.66
C ALA A 47 6.06 18.79 7.63
N LEU A 48 6.60 18.43 6.47
CA LEU A 48 8.04 18.45 6.24
C LEU A 48 8.41 19.83 5.66
N PRO A 49 9.11 20.67 6.42
CA PRO A 49 9.60 21.96 5.89
C PRO A 49 10.56 21.73 4.72
N ALA A 50 10.46 22.53 3.67
CA ALA A 50 11.37 22.43 2.52
C ALA A 50 12.85 22.46 2.92
N LYS A 51 13.18 23.20 3.96
CA LYS A 51 14.53 23.29 4.54
C LYS A 51 15.12 21.94 5.01
N LEU A 52 14.27 20.93 5.34
CA LEU A 52 14.77 19.60 5.68
C LEU A 52 15.37 18.91 4.45
N PHE A 53 14.76 19.11 3.29
CA PHE A 53 15.28 18.54 2.05
C PHE A 53 16.53 19.28 1.55
N GLU A 54 16.63 20.57 1.77
CA GLU A 54 17.81 21.37 1.41
C GLU A 54 19.04 21.02 2.25
N LYS A 55 18.83 20.62 3.50
CA LYS A 55 19.90 20.24 4.44
C LYS A 55 20.22 18.75 4.41
N ALA A 56 19.36 17.95 3.81
CA ALA A 56 19.53 16.51 3.76
C ALA A 56 20.67 16.17 2.78
N ASP A 57 21.73 15.56 3.31
CA ASP A 57 22.73 14.92 2.50
C ASP A 57 22.13 13.64 1.92
N THR A 58 21.87 13.67 0.60
CA THR A 58 21.23 12.54 -0.11
C THR A 58 22.09 11.29 -0.06
N ASP A 59 23.43 11.43 -0.04
CA ASP A 59 24.35 10.29 0.01
C ASP A 59 24.37 9.66 1.40
N ASP A 60 24.36 10.48 2.45
CA ASP A 60 24.26 10.00 3.84
C ASP A 60 22.92 9.34 4.11
N LEU A 61 21.82 9.93 3.62
CA LEU A 61 20.48 9.32 3.73
C LEU A 61 20.41 7.99 2.99
N SER A 62 20.95 7.91 1.77
CA SER A 62 20.95 6.68 0.98
C SER A 62 21.73 5.57 1.68
N LYS A 63 22.91 5.89 2.22
CA LYS A 63 23.70 4.92 3.01
C LYS A 63 22.96 4.43 4.23
N LYS A 64 22.33 5.33 5.00
CA LYS A 64 21.54 4.97 6.16
C LYS A 64 20.34 4.10 5.80
N ILE A 65 19.64 4.43 4.71
CA ILE A 65 18.52 3.61 4.22
C ILE A 65 18.99 2.20 3.88
N GLU A 66 20.09 2.04 3.15
CA GLU A 66 20.64 0.72 2.81
C GLU A 66 21.09 -0.05 4.05
N GLU A 67 21.72 0.60 5.02
CA GLU A 67 22.11 -0.01 6.29
C GLU A 67 20.89 -0.55 7.07
N TYR A 68 19.77 0.19 7.07
CA TYR A 68 18.57 -0.17 7.82
C TYR A 68 17.56 -1.01 7.03
N LYS A 69 17.71 -1.09 5.71
CA LYS A 69 16.84 -1.93 4.87
C LYS A 69 16.94 -3.41 5.19
N GLY A 70 18.03 -3.92 5.61
CA GLY A 70 18.36 -5.27 6.04
C GLY A 70 17.28 -6.35 5.92
N SER A 71 17.50 -7.51 6.44
CA SER A 71 16.61 -8.68 6.40
C SER A 71 15.19 -8.46 6.97
N ASN A 72 14.99 -7.38 7.75
CA ASN A 72 13.73 -7.12 8.45
C ASN A 72 12.73 -6.27 7.65
N THR A 73 13.08 -5.77 6.48
CA THR A 73 12.17 -4.92 5.67
C THR A 73 10.87 -5.66 5.31
N TYR A 74 10.97 -6.94 4.98
CA TYR A 74 9.80 -7.79 4.69
C TYR A 74 8.92 -8.02 5.91
N GLU A 75 9.51 -8.20 7.07
CA GLU A 75 8.77 -8.37 8.31
C GLU A 75 7.97 -7.12 8.65
N TYR A 76 8.58 -5.96 8.56
CA TYR A 76 7.89 -4.68 8.77
C TYR A 76 6.81 -4.45 7.72
N PHE A 77 7.06 -4.75 6.45
CA PHE A 77 6.05 -4.66 5.41
C PHE A 77 4.83 -5.53 5.73
N ASN A 78 5.03 -6.77 6.12
CA ASN A 78 3.95 -7.68 6.48
C ASN A 78 3.13 -7.20 7.68
N ILE A 79 3.80 -6.67 8.71
CA ILE A 79 3.12 -6.07 9.87
C ILE A 79 2.22 -4.91 9.43
N TYR A 80 2.70 -4.04 8.55
CA TYR A 80 1.93 -2.91 8.06
C TYR A 80 0.78 -3.32 7.14
N ALA A 81 1.03 -4.22 6.22
CA ALA A 81 -0.01 -4.74 5.32
C ALA A 81 -1.14 -5.39 6.13
N LYS A 82 -0.80 -6.21 7.11
CA LYS A 82 -1.78 -6.83 8.00
C LYS A 82 -2.60 -5.78 8.76
N ARG A 83 -1.96 -4.80 9.38
CA ARG A 83 -2.65 -3.73 10.12
C ARG A 83 -3.53 -2.88 9.21
N PHE A 84 -3.05 -2.55 8.02
CA PHE A 84 -3.83 -1.82 7.04
C PHE A 84 -5.10 -2.60 6.66
N CYS A 85 -4.97 -3.88 6.35
CA CYS A 85 -6.10 -4.75 6.02
C CYS A 85 -7.08 -4.87 7.19
N GLU A 86 -6.58 -5.05 8.41
CA GLU A 86 -7.43 -5.13 9.61
C GLU A 86 -8.20 -3.83 9.87
N ALA A 87 -7.52 -2.69 9.79
CA ALA A 87 -8.13 -1.38 10.01
C ALA A 87 -9.16 -1.01 8.93
N ASN A 88 -9.01 -1.53 7.72
CA ASN A 88 -9.87 -1.22 6.58
C ASN A 88 -10.76 -2.40 6.17
N ARG A 89 -10.90 -3.43 6.98
CA ARG A 89 -11.58 -4.69 6.64
C ARG A 89 -12.97 -4.47 6.04
N ASN A 90 -13.80 -3.65 6.67
CA ASN A 90 -15.16 -3.41 6.19
C ASN A 90 -15.17 -2.73 4.82
N ARG A 91 -14.27 -1.78 4.59
CA ARG A 91 -14.15 -1.11 3.29
C ARG A 91 -13.61 -2.04 2.21
N LEU A 92 -12.61 -2.85 2.54
CA LEU A 92 -12.05 -3.84 1.62
C LEU A 92 -13.10 -4.90 1.24
N ASN A 93 -13.84 -5.43 2.20
CA ASN A 93 -14.92 -6.38 1.93
C ASN A 93 -15.98 -5.76 1.01
N TYR A 94 -16.42 -4.53 1.29
CA TYR A 94 -17.36 -3.82 0.43
C TYR A 94 -16.86 -3.71 -1.02
N LEU A 95 -15.58 -3.34 -1.21
CA LEU A 95 -14.98 -3.22 -2.55
C LEU A 95 -14.87 -4.57 -3.26
N VAL A 96 -14.54 -5.64 -2.53
CA VAL A 96 -14.50 -7.00 -3.06
C VAL A 96 -15.89 -7.47 -3.47
N ASP A 97 -16.91 -7.22 -2.65
CA ASP A 97 -18.30 -7.58 -2.95
C ASP A 97 -18.83 -6.82 -4.18
N GLU A 98 -18.54 -5.51 -4.27
CA GLU A 98 -18.92 -4.68 -5.41
C GLU A 98 -18.26 -5.17 -6.71
N ALA A 99 -16.93 -5.42 -6.69
CA ALA A 99 -16.18 -5.92 -7.82
C ALA A 99 -16.64 -7.32 -8.25
N SER A 100 -16.86 -8.22 -7.28
CA SER A 100 -17.38 -9.57 -7.53
C SER A 100 -18.79 -9.54 -8.12
N GLY A 101 -19.64 -8.62 -7.66
CA GLY A 101 -20.97 -8.40 -8.22
C GLY A 101 -20.90 -7.93 -9.67
N PHE A 102 -20.00 -7.01 -9.97
CA PHE A 102 -19.75 -6.55 -11.34
C PHE A 102 -19.28 -7.69 -12.25
N VAL A 103 -18.31 -8.48 -11.80
CA VAL A 103 -17.80 -9.64 -12.56
C VAL A 103 -18.91 -10.64 -12.85
N ARG A 104 -19.68 -11.05 -11.82
CA ARG A 104 -20.82 -11.98 -12.00
C ARG A 104 -21.86 -11.45 -12.97
N ASN A 105 -22.22 -10.17 -12.87
CA ASN A 105 -23.18 -9.54 -13.78
C ASN A 105 -22.66 -9.46 -15.22
N ALA A 106 -21.38 -9.18 -15.41
CA ALA A 106 -20.76 -9.18 -16.73
C ALA A 106 -20.73 -10.61 -17.31
N ALA A 107 -20.29 -11.59 -16.52
CA ALA A 107 -20.20 -12.98 -16.92
C ALA A 107 -21.54 -13.61 -17.27
N SER A 108 -22.61 -13.27 -16.55
CA SER A 108 -23.97 -13.81 -16.84
C SER A 108 -24.53 -13.48 -18.21
N LYS A 109 -23.90 -12.59 -18.96
CA LYS A 109 -24.30 -12.18 -20.33
C LYS A 109 -23.64 -12.98 -21.43
N PHE A 110 -22.67 -13.84 -21.09
CA PHE A 110 -21.87 -14.59 -22.02
C PHE A 110 -21.74 -16.05 -21.58
N ASP A 111 -21.46 -16.93 -22.53
CA ASP A 111 -21.10 -18.31 -22.24
C ASP A 111 -19.71 -18.33 -21.58
N GLU A 112 -19.47 -19.26 -20.64
CA GLU A 112 -18.21 -19.32 -19.86
C GLU A 112 -16.97 -19.43 -20.75
N ASP A 113 -17.06 -20.13 -21.86
CA ASP A 113 -15.99 -20.33 -22.85
C ASP A 113 -15.60 -19.03 -23.60
N ARG A 114 -16.40 -17.98 -23.46
CA ARG A 114 -16.15 -16.65 -24.03
C ARG A 114 -15.57 -15.64 -23.09
N LEU A 115 -15.33 -16.04 -21.85
CA LEU A 115 -14.76 -15.16 -20.84
C LEU A 115 -13.24 -15.29 -20.81
N VAL A 116 -12.55 -14.17 -21.00
CA VAL A 116 -11.09 -14.11 -20.97
C VAL A 116 -10.64 -13.04 -20.00
N VAL A 117 -9.72 -13.40 -19.11
CA VAL A 117 -9.04 -12.47 -18.22
C VAL A 117 -7.63 -12.24 -18.74
N SER A 118 -7.33 -11.00 -19.15
CA SER A 118 -5.97 -10.61 -19.53
C SER A 118 -5.09 -10.50 -18.31
N PHE A 119 -3.95 -11.21 -18.33
CA PHE A 119 -2.98 -11.21 -17.25
C PHE A 119 -1.59 -10.75 -17.73
N SER A 120 -1.15 -9.58 -17.26
CA SER A 120 0.16 -9.01 -17.62
C SER A 120 1.26 -9.29 -16.58
N GLY A 121 0.94 -9.93 -15.48
CA GLY A 121 1.87 -10.15 -14.36
C GLY A 121 2.07 -8.94 -13.44
N GLY A 122 1.41 -7.81 -13.71
CA GLY A 122 1.41 -6.63 -12.83
C GLY A 122 0.41 -6.76 -11.68
N LYS A 123 0.54 -5.89 -10.69
CA LYS A 123 -0.32 -5.89 -9.50
C LYS A 123 -1.82 -5.81 -9.83
N ASP A 124 -2.19 -4.96 -10.79
CA ASP A 124 -3.59 -4.72 -11.13
C ASP A 124 -4.22 -5.94 -11.82
N SER A 125 -3.49 -6.59 -12.74
CA SER A 125 -3.94 -7.83 -13.39
C SER A 125 -3.99 -9.01 -12.42
N THR A 126 -3.11 -9.06 -11.42
CA THR A 126 -3.16 -10.07 -10.36
C THR A 126 -4.41 -9.92 -9.52
N VAL A 127 -4.75 -8.72 -9.08
CA VAL A 127 -5.99 -8.45 -8.33
C VAL A 127 -7.23 -8.76 -9.18
N THR A 128 -7.22 -8.36 -10.46
CA THR A 128 -8.35 -8.63 -11.38
C THR A 128 -8.55 -10.13 -11.56
N ALA A 129 -7.47 -10.89 -11.76
CA ALA A 129 -7.55 -12.35 -11.91
C ALA A 129 -8.07 -13.01 -10.63
N ASP A 130 -7.55 -12.64 -9.46
CA ASP A 130 -7.99 -13.17 -8.17
C ASP A 130 -9.48 -12.89 -7.92
N LEU A 131 -9.93 -11.66 -8.11
CA LEU A 131 -11.34 -11.29 -7.96
C LEU A 131 -12.24 -12.05 -8.93
N THR A 132 -11.80 -12.25 -10.17
CA THR A 132 -12.58 -12.99 -11.18
C THR A 132 -12.71 -14.45 -10.81
N ILE A 133 -11.61 -15.11 -10.44
CA ILE A 133 -11.60 -16.50 -10.01
C ILE A 133 -12.50 -16.68 -8.77
N ASN A 134 -12.38 -15.80 -7.78
CA ASN A 134 -13.20 -15.89 -6.58
C ASN A 134 -14.68 -15.57 -6.83
N ALA A 135 -15.00 -14.72 -7.79
CA ALA A 135 -16.39 -14.35 -8.13
C ALA A 135 -17.12 -15.43 -8.91
N LEU A 136 -16.43 -16.10 -9.84
CA LEU A 136 -17.03 -17.09 -10.76
C LEU A 136 -16.87 -18.54 -10.29
N GLY A 137 -15.93 -18.77 -9.39
CA GLY A 137 -15.45 -20.09 -9.05
C GLY A 137 -14.43 -20.61 -10.09
N THR A 138 -13.62 -21.56 -9.69
CA THR A 138 -12.82 -22.33 -10.66
C THR A 138 -13.70 -23.45 -11.19
N SER A 139 -14.11 -23.35 -12.47
CA SER A 139 -14.55 -24.55 -13.18
C SER A 139 -13.34 -25.50 -13.24
N SER A 140 -13.35 -26.53 -12.44
CA SER A 140 -12.40 -27.64 -12.50
C SER A 140 -12.74 -28.56 -13.67
#